data_955932f0889127b8c75baaaac13cff32
#
_entry.id   955932f0889127b8c75baaaac13cff32
#
_cell.length_a   1.000
_cell.length_b   1.000
_cell.length_c   1.000
_cell.angle_alpha   90.00
_cell.angle_beta   90.00
_cell.angle_gamma   90.00
#
_symmetry.space_group_name_H-M   'P 1'
#
loop_
_entity.id
_entity.type
_entity.pdbx_description
1 polymer ?
#
loop_
_entity_poly.entity_id
_entity_poly.type
_entity_poly.pdbx_seq_one_letter_code
_entity_poly.pdbx_strand_id
1 'polypeptide(L)'
;MVAGLEHEWNLVDGVGNKLWFVTNKDAPKLKVVSVDVGFPTPVFTDVVAERAETLSRAQIVGDRIVLSYLKDAASMAVMTDLAGKPVQQIALNAIGTASGFTGQPGDSETFFSFSSFNQPGAVYRFDSKTGRSTPFAQPKLSYNPADFVVSQVFYPSKDGTKIPMFIVHKKGLDLSKGGAPTLLYGYGGFNISSTPNYSPTRMAWIQSGGVFAMANLRGGGEYGKP
;
A
#
# COMPACT_ATOMS: atom_id res chain seq x y z
N MET A 1 -24.01 8.15 -17.14
CA MET A 1 -22.91 8.08 -16.16
C MET A 1 -23.48 7.64 -14.82
N VAL A 2 -22.67 7.35 -13.81
CA VAL A 2 -23.17 6.85 -12.52
C VAL A 2 -23.90 7.98 -11.80
N ALA A 3 -25.09 7.69 -11.26
CA ALA A 3 -25.85 8.60 -10.41
C ALA A 3 -25.91 8.05 -8.99
N GLY A 4 -26.07 8.93 -7.99
CA GLY A 4 -26.15 8.57 -6.58
C GLY A 4 -24.81 8.67 -5.83
N LEU A 5 -24.87 8.49 -4.51
CA LEU A 5 -23.73 8.57 -3.59
C LEU A 5 -23.50 7.24 -2.83
N GLU A 6 -24.10 6.17 -3.32
CA GLU A 6 -24.08 4.86 -2.66
C GLU A 6 -22.73 4.15 -2.77
N HIS A 7 -21.97 4.48 -3.83
CA HIS A 7 -20.69 3.86 -4.14
C HIS A 7 -19.61 4.89 -4.47
N GLU A 8 -18.38 4.55 -4.17
CA GLU A 8 -17.21 5.32 -4.60
C GLU A 8 -16.91 5.04 -6.08
N TRP A 9 -16.60 6.11 -6.81
CA TRP A 9 -16.19 6.05 -8.22
C TRP A 9 -15.04 7.01 -8.43
N ASN A 10 -13.82 6.48 -8.45
CA ASN A 10 -12.61 7.25 -8.64
C ASN A 10 -12.06 6.98 -10.03
N LEU A 11 -12.03 8.00 -10.89
CA LEU A 11 -11.42 7.90 -12.21
C LEU A 11 -9.93 7.60 -12.06
N VAL A 12 -9.47 6.56 -12.73
CA VAL A 12 -8.06 6.20 -12.82
C VAL A 12 -7.41 6.97 -13.96
N ASP A 13 -7.92 6.77 -15.20
CA ASP A 13 -7.44 7.43 -16.41
C ASP A 13 -8.35 7.06 -17.61
N GLY A 14 -8.01 7.64 -18.80
CA GLY A 14 -8.66 7.34 -20.06
C GLY A 14 -7.66 7.09 -21.19
N VAL A 15 -7.95 6.10 -22.04
CA VAL A 15 -7.20 5.81 -23.27
C VAL A 15 -8.18 5.69 -24.43
N GLY A 16 -8.15 6.62 -25.36
CA GLY A 16 -9.16 6.74 -26.41
C GLY A 16 -10.55 6.94 -25.80
N ASN A 17 -11.52 6.11 -26.19
CA ASN A 17 -12.89 6.15 -25.66
C ASN A 17 -13.07 5.32 -24.38
N LYS A 18 -12.03 4.65 -23.89
CA LYS A 18 -12.12 3.78 -22.71
C LYS A 18 -11.66 4.51 -21.47
N LEU A 19 -12.47 4.47 -20.41
CA LEU A 19 -12.18 5.03 -19.10
C LEU A 19 -12.09 3.91 -18.08
N TRP A 20 -11.18 4.02 -17.10
CA TRP A 20 -11.02 3.09 -15.97
C TRP A 20 -11.37 3.78 -14.67
N PHE A 21 -12.04 3.05 -13.79
CA PHE A 21 -12.44 3.53 -12.47
C PHE A 21 -12.09 2.50 -11.39
N VAL A 22 -11.75 2.99 -10.22
CA VAL A 22 -11.78 2.22 -8.97
C VAL A 22 -13.14 2.44 -8.32
N THR A 23 -13.79 1.36 -7.88
CA THR A 23 -15.10 1.43 -7.22
C THR A 23 -15.23 0.39 -6.11
N ASN A 24 -16.07 0.69 -5.11
CA ASN A 24 -16.49 -0.26 -4.09
C ASN A 24 -17.83 -0.94 -4.42
N LYS A 25 -18.40 -0.70 -5.61
CA LYS A 25 -19.66 -1.34 -6.00
C LYS A 25 -19.51 -2.85 -6.08
N ASP A 26 -20.25 -3.56 -5.22
CA ASP A 26 -20.17 -5.02 -5.06
C ASP A 26 -18.73 -5.53 -4.76
N ALA A 27 -17.90 -4.69 -4.12
CA ALA A 27 -16.49 -4.96 -3.83
C ALA A 27 -16.00 -4.10 -2.64
N PRO A 28 -16.26 -4.49 -1.36
CA PRO A 28 -15.87 -3.74 -0.18
C PRO A 28 -14.37 -3.38 -0.11
N LYS A 29 -13.51 -4.18 -0.75
CA LYS A 29 -12.06 -3.98 -0.84
C LYS A 29 -11.63 -3.33 -2.15
N LEU A 30 -12.57 -2.79 -2.90
CA LEU A 30 -12.41 -2.12 -4.18
C LEU A 30 -12.02 -3.05 -5.35
N LYS A 31 -12.45 -2.66 -6.52
CA LYS A 31 -12.12 -3.29 -7.81
C LYS A 31 -11.87 -2.24 -8.88
N VAL A 32 -11.29 -2.65 -10.01
CA VAL A 32 -11.14 -1.79 -11.19
C VAL A 32 -12.14 -2.22 -12.24
N VAL A 33 -12.88 -1.26 -12.76
CA VAL A 33 -13.81 -1.43 -13.87
C VAL A 33 -13.42 -0.50 -15.02
N SER A 34 -13.87 -0.81 -16.21
CA SER A 34 -13.74 0.08 -17.37
C SER A 34 -15.09 0.28 -18.06
N VAL A 35 -15.20 1.38 -18.78
CA VAL A 35 -16.36 1.70 -19.62
C VAL A 35 -15.88 2.30 -20.94
N ASP A 36 -16.49 1.89 -22.04
CA ASP A 36 -16.27 2.54 -23.34
C ASP A 36 -17.40 3.55 -23.57
N VAL A 37 -17.02 4.83 -23.61
CA VAL A 37 -17.95 5.96 -23.79
C VAL A 37 -18.25 6.26 -25.26
N GLY A 38 -17.65 5.53 -26.20
CA GLY A 38 -17.96 5.63 -27.64
C GLY A 38 -19.30 4.97 -28.02
N PHE A 39 -19.90 4.19 -27.11
CA PHE A 39 -21.21 3.57 -27.34
C PHE A 39 -22.35 4.41 -26.76
N PRO A 40 -23.53 4.43 -27.40
CA PRO A 40 -24.70 5.18 -26.92
C PRO A 40 -25.15 4.75 -25.50
N THR A 41 -24.98 3.48 -25.16
CA THR A 41 -25.29 2.92 -23.84
C THR A 41 -24.02 2.31 -23.24
N PRO A 42 -23.22 3.09 -22.50
CA PRO A 42 -21.99 2.61 -21.91
C PRO A 42 -22.26 1.54 -20.84
N VAL A 43 -21.52 0.44 -20.89
CA VAL A 43 -21.61 -0.67 -19.93
C VAL A 43 -20.27 -0.78 -19.18
N PHE A 44 -20.32 -0.83 -17.86
CA PHE A 44 -19.15 -1.09 -17.02
C PHE A 44 -18.78 -2.57 -17.07
N THR A 45 -17.49 -2.85 -17.28
CA THR A 45 -16.92 -4.19 -17.33
C THR A 45 -15.84 -4.30 -16.27
N ASP A 46 -15.85 -5.38 -15.50
CA ASP A 46 -14.80 -5.67 -14.53
C ASP A 46 -13.46 -5.90 -15.24
N VAL A 47 -12.42 -5.21 -14.80
CA VAL A 47 -11.04 -5.32 -15.31
C VAL A 47 -10.18 -6.05 -14.28
N VAL A 48 -10.20 -5.60 -13.02
CA VAL A 48 -9.53 -6.29 -11.92
C VAL A 48 -10.56 -6.53 -10.84
N ALA A 49 -10.83 -7.78 -10.57
CA ALA A 49 -11.77 -8.19 -9.52
C ALA A 49 -11.22 -7.84 -8.12
N GLU A 50 -12.13 -7.73 -7.16
CA GLU A 50 -11.78 -7.64 -5.74
C GLU A 50 -10.90 -8.81 -5.31
N ARG A 51 -9.96 -8.54 -4.40
CA ARG A 51 -9.00 -9.53 -3.87
C ARG A 51 -9.09 -9.63 -2.35
N ALA A 52 -8.29 -10.55 -1.79
CA ALA A 52 -8.11 -10.65 -0.35
C ALA A 52 -7.49 -9.38 0.24
N GLU A 53 -6.58 -8.75 -0.49
CA GLU A 53 -5.94 -7.49 -0.14
C GLU A 53 -6.83 -6.30 -0.56
N THR A 54 -6.82 -5.23 0.22
CA THR A 54 -7.58 -4.02 -0.07
C THR A 54 -6.87 -3.15 -1.11
N LEU A 55 -7.51 -2.90 -2.24
CA LEU A 55 -6.99 -1.98 -3.26
C LEU A 55 -7.01 -0.56 -2.68
N SER A 56 -5.90 0.13 -2.71
CA SER A 56 -5.79 1.52 -2.25
C SER A 56 -5.72 2.50 -3.42
N ARG A 57 -5.12 2.08 -4.54
CA ARG A 57 -4.96 2.94 -5.72
C ARG A 57 -4.72 2.12 -6.98
N ALA A 58 -5.17 2.65 -8.13
CA ALA A 58 -4.80 2.20 -9.46
C ALA A 58 -4.27 3.39 -10.28
N GLN A 59 -3.27 3.16 -11.13
CA GLN A 59 -2.67 4.18 -12.01
C GLN A 59 -2.35 3.54 -13.36
N ILE A 60 -2.58 4.26 -14.45
CA ILE A 60 -2.12 3.84 -15.77
C ILE A 60 -0.73 4.45 -16.04
N VAL A 61 0.19 3.60 -16.44
CA VAL A 61 1.56 3.97 -16.82
C VAL A 61 1.85 3.23 -18.14
N GLY A 62 1.89 3.97 -19.23
CA GLY A 62 2.02 3.38 -20.55
C GLY A 62 0.82 2.49 -20.91
N ASP A 63 1.10 1.23 -21.21
CA ASP A 63 0.12 0.18 -21.53
C ASP A 63 -0.16 -0.74 -20.34
N ARG A 64 0.12 -0.28 -19.11
CA ARG A 64 -0.01 -1.06 -17.87
C ARG A 64 -0.89 -0.35 -16.85
N ILE A 65 -1.51 -1.14 -15.97
CA ILE A 65 -2.13 -0.64 -14.73
C ILE A 65 -1.23 -1.06 -13.58
N VAL A 66 -0.77 -0.08 -12.78
CA VAL A 66 -0.11 -0.32 -11.51
C VAL A 66 -1.16 -0.23 -10.40
N LEU A 67 -1.31 -1.31 -9.65
CA LEU A 67 -2.27 -1.49 -8.59
C LEU A 67 -1.53 -1.49 -7.25
N SER A 68 -1.89 -0.58 -6.38
CA SER A 68 -1.38 -0.52 -5.01
C SER A 68 -2.41 -1.11 -4.06
N TYR A 69 -2.00 -2.11 -3.27
CA TYR A 69 -2.82 -2.80 -2.29
C TYR A 69 -2.26 -2.62 -0.88
N LEU A 70 -3.12 -2.79 0.10
CA LEU A 70 -2.74 -3.04 1.49
C LEU A 70 -2.91 -4.52 1.80
N LYS A 71 -1.79 -5.18 2.12
CA LYS A 71 -1.75 -6.51 2.67
C LYS A 71 -1.35 -6.41 4.13
N ASP A 72 -2.30 -6.68 5.02
CA ASP A 72 -2.09 -6.57 6.47
C ASP A 72 -1.46 -5.21 6.87
N ALA A 73 -2.00 -4.12 6.32
CA ALA A 73 -1.55 -2.75 6.52
C ALA A 73 -0.17 -2.38 5.93
N ALA A 74 0.52 -3.27 5.24
CA ALA A 74 1.74 -2.97 4.49
C ALA A 74 1.44 -2.87 2.98
N SER A 75 2.21 -2.07 2.25
CA SER A 75 2.03 -1.91 0.81
C SER A 75 2.43 -3.16 0.05
N MET A 76 1.62 -3.50 -0.94
CA MET A 76 1.90 -4.46 -2.00
C MET A 76 1.56 -3.79 -3.34
N ALA A 77 2.41 -3.91 -4.34
CA ALA A 77 2.18 -3.36 -5.67
C ALA A 77 2.20 -4.46 -6.74
N VAL A 78 1.24 -4.40 -7.66
CA VAL A 78 1.09 -5.37 -8.76
C VAL A 78 0.92 -4.62 -10.06
N MET A 79 1.49 -5.12 -11.14
CA MET A 79 1.32 -4.59 -12.49
C MET A 79 0.48 -5.56 -13.32
N THR A 80 -0.52 -5.03 -14.03
CA THR A 80 -1.35 -5.74 -15.00
C THR A 80 -1.26 -5.07 -16.37
N ASP A 81 -1.74 -5.74 -17.41
CA ASP A 81 -2.09 -5.05 -18.66
C ASP A 81 -3.41 -4.26 -18.50
N LEU A 82 -3.80 -3.52 -19.54
CA LEU A 82 -5.02 -2.70 -19.52
C LEU A 82 -6.32 -3.55 -19.50
N ALA A 83 -6.24 -4.85 -19.73
CA ALA A 83 -7.33 -5.81 -19.61
C ALA A 83 -7.40 -6.45 -18.21
N GLY A 84 -6.47 -6.10 -17.31
CA GLY A 84 -6.41 -6.63 -15.94
C GLY A 84 -5.65 -7.95 -15.79
N LYS A 85 -5.06 -8.49 -16.87
CA LYS A 85 -4.26 -9.70 -16.79
C LYS A 85 -2.97 -9.43 -16.01
N PRO A 86 -2.67 -10.19 -14.95
CA PRO A 86 -1.45 -10.00 -14.17
C PRO A 86 -0.18 -10.14 -15.01
N VAL A 87 0.74 -9.20 -14.85
CA VAL A 87 2.06 -9.21 -15.48
C VAL A 87 3.12 -9.59 -14.45
N GLN A 88 3.19 -8.85 -13.33
CA GLN A 88 4.12 -9.16 -12.24
C GLN A 88 3.75 -8.45 -10.93
N GLN A 89 4.31 -8.93 -9.84
CA GLN A 89 4.37 -8.20 -8.57
C GLN A 89 5.61 -7.30 -8.58
N ILE A 90 5.44 -6.03 -8.17
CA ILE A 90 6.54 -5.08 -8.02
C ILE A 90 7.20 -5.34 -6.66
N ALA A 91 8.50 -5.62 -6.66
CA ALA A 91 9.24 -5.90 -5.44
C ALA A 91 9.41 -4.62 -4.59
N LEU A 92 8.94 -4.67 -3.36
CA LEU A 92 9.08 -3.60 -2.35
C LEU A 92 10.00 -4.04 -1.21
N ASN A 93 10.89 -4.92 -1.38
CA ASN A 93 12.03 -5.39 -0.56
C ASN A 93 11.92 -5.40 0.98
N ALA A 94 10.88 -4.82 1.59
CA ALA A 94 10.67 -4.75 3.04
C ALA A 94 9.20 -4.47 3.41
N ILE A 95 8.85 -4.61 4.69
CA ILE A 95 7.60 -4.10 5.25
C ILE A 95 7.65 -2.58 5.24
N GLY A 96 6.74 -1.95 4.50
CA GLY A 96 6.77 -0.50 4.32
C GLY A 96 5.55 0.04 3.58
N THR A 97 5.62 1.31 3.26
CA THR A 97 4.60 2.02 2.49
C THR A 97 5.21 2.53 1.18
N ALA A 98 4.62 2.10 0.07
CA ALA A 98 4.91 2.61 -1.26
C ALA A 98 3.83 3.59 -1.70
N SER A 99 4.22 4.69 -2.34
CA SER A 99 3.30 5.68 -2.91
C SER A 99 3.89 6.30 -4.18
N GLY A 100 3.02 6.77 -5.07
CA GLY A 100 3.43 7.31 -6.37
C GLY A 100 2.90 6.43 -7.50
N PHE A 101 3.77 5.98 -8.38
CA PHE A 101 3.43 5.27 -9.62
C PHE A 101 2.55 6.10 -10.56
N THR A 102 2.61 7.43 -10.44
CA THR A 102 1.89 8.32 -11.34
C THR A 102 2.54 8.32 -12.72
N GLY A 103 1.72 8.32 -13.75
CA GLY A 103 2.18 8.34 -15.14
C GLY A 103 1.03 8.67 -16.08
N GLN A 104 1.32 8.63 -17.38
CA GLN A 104 0.35 8.82 -18.43
C GLN A 104 0.36 7.63 -19.40
N PRO A 105 -0.73 7.44 -20.18
CA PRO A 105 -0.71 6.51 -21.31
C PRO A 105 0.46 6.84 -22.24
N GLY A 106 1.30 5.84 -22.52
CA GLY A 106 2.51 6.00 -23.35
C GLY A 106 3.82 6.13 -22.58
N ASP A 107 3.79 6.40 -21.27
CA ASP A 107 5.01 6.44 -20.45
C ASP A 107 5.66 5.05 -20.35
N SER A 108 6.98 5.01 -20.44
CA SER A 108 7.74 3.77 -20.23
C SER A 108 8.30 3.63 -18.82
N GLU A 109 8.17 4.66 -18.01
CA GLU A 109 8.69 4.70 -16.64
C GLU A 109 7.80 5.55 -15.73
N THR A 110 7.92 5.27 -14.44
CA THR A 110 7.32 6.07 -13.38
C THR A 110 8.21 6.07 -12.16
N PHE A 111 7.83 6.86 -11.17
CA PHE A 111 8.54 6.94 -9.90
C PHE A 111 7.61 6.60 -8.74
N PHE A 112 8.17 5.96 -7.73
CA PHE A 112 7.49 5.75 -6.47
C PHE A 112 8.43 6.01 -5.29
N SER A 113 7.88 6.47 -4.18
CA SER A 113 8.60 6.53 -2.92
C SER A 113 8.30 5.28 -2.10
N PHE A 114 9.28 4.81 -1.36
CA PHE A 114 9.12 3.73 -0.39
C PHE A 114 9.74 4.14 0.95
N SER A 115 9.00 3.96 2.04
CA SER A 115 9.47 4.18 3.40
C SER A 115 9.07 3.02 4.31
N SER A 116 9.84 2.83 5.38
CA SER A 116 9.55 1.89 6.46
C SER A 116 9.75 2.58 7.80
N PHE A 117 9.49 1.90 8.90
CA PHE A 117 9.72 2.46 10.24
C PHE A 117 11.19 2.83 10.49
N ASN A 118 12.12 2.05 9.95
CA ASN A 118 13.57 2.19 10.10
C ASN A 118 14.26 2.87 8.91
N GLN A 119 13.51 3.25 7.88
CA GLN A 119 14.04 3.84 6.65
C GLN A 119 13.14 4.97 6.16
N PRO A 120 13.67 6.21 6.05
CA PRO A 120 12.93 7.33 5.48
C PRO A 120 12.64 7.09 4.01
N GLY A 121 11.73 7.88 3.45
CA GLY A 121 11.31 7.78 2.06
C GLY A 121 12.49 7.86 1.09
N ALA A 122 12.68 6.81 0.30
CA ALA A 122 13.58 6.76 -0.83
C ALA A 122 12.76 6.74 -2.12
N VAL A 123 13.22 7.41 -3.17
CA VAL A 123 12.56 7.43 -4.47
C VAL A 123 13.21 6.39 -5.37
N TYR A 124 12.36 5.62 -6.02
CA TYR A 124 12.73 4.60 -7.00
C TYR A 124 12.16 4.96 -8.36
N ARG A 125 12.93 4.73 -9.40
CA ARG A 125 12.49 4.73 -10.78
C ARG A 125 12.03 3.31 -11.13
N PHE A 126 10.84 3.20 -11.68
CA PHE A 126 10.24 1.94 -12.13
C PHE A 126 10.05 1.97 -13.64
N ASP A 127 10.60 0.99 -14.33
CA ASP A 127 10.43 0.78 -15.77
C ASP A 127 9.23 -0.15 -16.00
N SER A 128 8.19 0.35 -16.65
CA SER A 128 6.93 -0.39 -16.86
C SER A 128 7.05 -1.51 -17.90
N LYS A 129 8.07 -1.48 -18.76
CA LYS A 129 8.31 -2.50 -19.78
C LYS A 129 9.07 -3.69 -19.22
N THR A 130 10.11 -3.41 -18.43
CA THR A 130 10.97 -4.46 -17.85
C THR A 130 10.52 -4.89 -16.45
N GLY A 131 9.69 -4.07 -15.79
CA GLY A 131 9.23 -4.30 -14.43
C GLY A 131 10.33 -4.13 -13.37
N ARG A 132 11.43 -3.45 -13.68
CA ARG A 132 12.56 -3.26 -12.77
C ARG A 132 12.46 -1.93 -12.04
N SER A 133 12.73 -1.99 -10.73
CA SER A 133 12.90 -0.81 -9.90
C SER A 133 14.38 -0.55 -9.66
N THR A 134 14.81 0.70 -9.79
CA THR A 134 16.18 1.15 -9.48
C THR A 134 16.14 2.34 -8.52
N PRO A 135 17.03 2.42 -7.53
CA PRO A 135 17.12 3.60 -6.67
C PRO A 135 17.40 4.86 -7.51
N PHE A 136 16.64 5.91 -7.25
CA PHE A 136 16.79 7.21 -7.90
C PHE A 136 17.31 8.28 -6.95
N ALA A 137 16.70 8.40 -5.77
CA ALA A 137 17.13 9.32 -4.74
C ALA A 137 16.93 8.68 -3.36
N GLN A 138 17.99 8.66 -2.57
CA GLN A 138 17.99 8.08 -1.24
C GLN A 138 18.60 9.07 -0.23
N PRO A 139 17.97 9.28 0.93
CA PRO A 139 18.56 10.10 1.98
C PRO A 139 19.80 9.43 2.56
N LYS A 140 20.80 10.24 2.91
CA LYS A 140 21.95 9.75 3.70
C LYS A 140 21.52 9.57 5.15
N LEU A 141 21.82 8.41 5.72
CA LEU A 141 21.52 8.06 7.10
C LEU A 141 22.79 8.05 7.93
N SER A 142 22.67 8.46 9.19
CA SER A 142 23.74 8.33 10.20
C SER A 142 23.77 6.94 10.88
N TYR A 143 22.89 6.04 10.47
CA TYR A 143 22.78 4.68 10.98
C TYR A 143 22.50 3.70 9.84
N ASN A 144 22.71 2.40 10.09
CA ASN A 144 22.36 1.35 9.13
C ASN A 144 20.93 0.83 9.43
N PRO A 145 19.96 0.94 8.50
CA PRO A 145 18.62 0.38 8.69
C PRO A 145 18.60 -1.13 9.01
N ALA A 146 19.61 -1.90 8.55
CA ALA A 146 19.73 -3.33 8.82
C ALA A 146 20.05 -3.68 10.29
N ASP A 147 20.40 -2.68 11.11
CA ASP A 147 20.60 -2.86 12.56
C ASP A 147 19.26 -2.89 13.34
N PHE A 148 18.14 -2.72 12.65
CA PHE A 148 16.81 -2.69 13.24
C PHE A 148 15.91 -3.75 12.60
N VAL A 149 15.13 -4.41 13.43
CA VAL A 149 14.12 -5.38 13.00
C VAL A 149 12.77 -4.66 12.85
N VAL A 150 12.13 -4.84 11.72
CA VAL A 150 10.72 -4.48 11.48
C VAL A 150 9.99 -5.79 11.25
N SER A 151 9.08 -6.13 12.13
CA SER A 151 8.28 -7.36 12.05
C SER A 151 6.80 -7.06 12.19
N GLN A 152 5.97 -8.00 11.76
CA GLN A 152 4.54 -7.96 11.95
C GLN A 152 4.10 -9.23 12.69
N VAL A 153 3.27 -9.05 13.70
CA VAL A 153 2.64 -10.11 14.47
C VAL A 153 1.13 -9.95 14.46
N PHE A 154 0.40 -10.98 14.82
CA PHE A 154 -1.04 -10.94 14.97
C PHE A 154 -1.42 -11.37 16.37
N TYR A 155 -2.35 -10.66 16.98
CA TYR A 155 -2.92 -11.01 18.27
C TYR A 155 -4.45 -11.04 18.20
N PRO A 156 -5.13 -11.87 19.01
CA PRO A 156 -6.58 -11.92 19.00
C PRO A 156 -7.18 -10.75 19.78
N SER A 157 -8.20 -10.13 19.21
CA SER A 157 -9.14 -9.26 19.96
C SER A 157 -10.04 -10.12 20.87
N LYS A 158 -10.87 -9.48 21.73
CA LYS A 158 -11.77 -10.19 22.64
C LYS A 158 -12.73 -11.17 21.95
N ASP A 159 -13.11 -10.90 20.71
CA ASP A 159 -13.97 -11.73 19.87
C ASP A 159 -13.21 -12.72 18.96
N GLY A 160 -11.89 -12.86 19.15
CA GLY A 160 -11.04 -13.74 18.36
C GLY A 160 -10.55 -13.14 17.02
N THR A 161 -11.00 -11.95 16.62
CA THR A 161 -10.53 -11.27 15.41
C THR A 161 -9.03 -11.02 15.50
N LYS A 162 -8.28 -11.47 14.46
CA LYS A 162 -6.84 -11.26 14.38
C LYS A 162 -6.52 -9.81 14.05
N ILE A 163 -5.78 -9.17 14.92
CA ILE A 163 -5.35 -7.78 14.79
C ILE A 163 -3.86 -7.75 14.44
N PRO A 164 -3.45 -7.14 13.31
CA PRO A 164 -2.03 -6.99 13.00
C PRO A 164 -1.39 -5.93 13.88
N MET A 165 -0.14 -6.16 14.21
CA MET A 165 0.68 -5.22 14.96
C MET A 165 2.10 -5.24 14.41
N PHE A 166 2.64 -4.08 14.08
CA PHE A 166 4.05 -3.93 13.74
C PHE A 166 4.87 -3.76 15.01
N ILE A 167 6.03 -4.42 15.05
CA ILE A 167 7.00 -4.30 16.14
C ILE A 167 8.35 -3.92 15.54
N VAL A 168 8.96 -2.88 16.10
CA VAL A 168 10.25 -2.36 15.65
C VAL A 168 11.21 -2.22 16.84
N HIS A 169 12.38 -2.80 16.70
CA HIS A 169 13.39 -2.78 17.76
C HIS A 169 14.80 -2.94 17.18
N LYS A 170 15.82 -2.67 17.98
CA LYS A 170 17.21 -2.91 17.62
C LYS A 170 17.49 -4.41 17.47
N LYS A 171 18.24 -4.79 16.46
CA LYS A 171 18.69 -6.18 16.25
C LYS A 171 19.47 -6.68 17.47
N GLY A 172 19.21 -7.93 17.86
CA GLY A 172 19.83 -8.53 19.05
C GLY A 172 19.10 -8.25 20.37
N LEU A 173 18.06 -7.41 20.38
CA LEU A 173 17.21 -7.25 21.56
C LEU A 173 16.33 -8.50 21.72
N ASP A 174 16.45 -9.16 22.88
CA ASP A 174 15.67 -10.35 23.20
C ASP A 174 14.36 -9.94 23.89
N LEU A 175 13.28 -9.95 23.12
CA LEU A 175 11.95 -9.58 23.62
C LEU A 175 11.36 -10.63 24.57
N SER A 176 11.85 -11.87 24.57
CA SER A 176 11.31 -12.94 25.42
C SER A 176 11.64 -12.73 26.90
N LYS A 177 12.71 -12.02 27.21
CA LYS A 177 13.12 -11.69 28.58
C LYS A 177 12.28 -10.61 29.23
N GLY A 178 11.45 -9.91 28.45
CA GLY A 178 10.68 -8.76 28.94
C GLY A 178 11.58 -7.56 29.32
N GLY A 179 10.96 -6.55 29.93
CA GLY A 179 11.69 -5.39 30.49
C GLY A 179 12.14 -4.33 29.49
N ALA A 180 12.00 -4.54 28.18
CA ALA A 180 12.31 -3.51 27.19
C ALA A 180 11.24 -2.39 27.23
N PRO A 181 11.65 -1.12 27.41
CA PRO A 181 10.71 -0.01 27.37
C PRO A 181 9.99 0.01 26.01
N THR A 182 8.66 0.00 26.04
CA THR A 182 7.86 -0.12 24.81
C THR A 182 6.91 1.07 24.66
N LEU A 183 7.03 1.75 23.52
CA LEU A 183 6.06 2.75 23.07
C LEU A 183 5.00 2.05 22.22
N LEU A 184 3.78 1.89 22.77
CA LEU A 184 2.63 1.33 22.07
C LEU A 184 1.80 2.46 21.48
N TYR A 185 1.51 2.37 20.19
CA TYR A 185 0.63 3.26 19.45
C TYR A 185 -0.50 2.47 18.77
N GLY A 186 -1.65 3.07 18.66
CA GLY A 186 -2.76 2.50 17.89
C GLY A 186 -3.74 3.61 17.50
N TYR A 187 -4.30 3.46 16.32
CA TYR A 187 -5.40 4.28 15.82
C TYR A 187 -6.38 3.38 15.08
N GLY A 188 -7.65 3.57 15.30
CA GLY A 188 -8.70 2.76 14.68
C GLY A 188 -9.95 3.62 14.50
N GLY A 189 -9.95 4.47 13.51
CA GLY A 189 -11.08 5.34 13.24
C GLY A 189 -11.07 5.96 11.86
N PHE A 190 -12.23 6.44 11.42
CA PHE A 190 -12.43 7.21 10.19
C PHE A 190 -11.90 6.55 8.92
N ASN A 191 -11.83 5.21 8.88
CA ASN A 191 -11.28 4.45 7.77
C ASN A 191 -9.81 4.80 7.44
N ILE A 192 -9.06 5.35 8.42
CA ILE A 192 -7.65 5.70 8.24
C ILE A 192 -6.79 4.47 8.53
N SER A 193 -6.06 4.01 7.53
CA SER A 193 -5.12 2.89 7.67
C SER A 193 -3.82 3.34 8.32
N SER A 194 -3.42 2.68 9.40
CA SER A 194 -2.13 2.89 10.05
C SER A 194 -1.05 2.08 9.33
N THR A 195 -0.34 2.71 8.40
CA THR A 195 0.69 2.07 7.58
C THR A 195 2.10 2.39 8.09
N PRO A 196 3.11 1.53 7.79
CA PRO A 196 4.49 1.79 8.18
C PRO A 196 4.99 3.13 7.64
N ASN A 197 5.51 3.98 8.52
CA ASN A 197 6.08 5.27 8.14
C ASN A 197 7.31 5.60 9.00
N TYR A 198 8.21 6.38 8.43
CA TYR A 198 9.40 6.85 9.12
C TYR A 198 9.10 8.01 10.06
N SER A 199 9.74 8.01 11.22
CA SER A 199 9.77 9.15 12.14
C SER A 199 11.14 9.23 12.81
N PRO A 200 11.84 10.37 12.71
CA PRO A 200 13.14 10.55 13.38
C PRO A 200 13.04 10.38 14.90
N THR A 201 11.97 10.88 15.51
CA THR A 201 11.72 10.77 16.95
C THR A 201 11.56 9.32 17.39
N ARG A 202 10.81 8.51 16.64
CA ARG A 202 10.70 7.07 16.91
C ARG A 202 12.02 6.34 16.72
N MET A 203 12.79 6.73 15.69
CA MET A 203 14.12 6.14 15.49
C MET A 203 15.08 6.46 16.64
N ALA A 204 15.06 7.68 17.17
CA ALA A 204 15.86 8.02 18.36
C ALA A 204 15.48 7.14 19.57
N TRP A 205 14.17 6.90 19.79
CA TRP A 205 13.68 5.97 20.81
C TRP A 205 14.21 4.55 20.62
N ILE A 206 14.10 4.03 19.38
CA ILE A 206 14.54 2.68 19.06
C ILE A 206 16.05 2.54 19.16
N GLN A 207 16.82 3.54 18.72
CA GLN A 207 18.27 3.57 18.85
C GLN A 207 18.74 3.57 20.30
N SER A 208 17.95 4.17 21.20
CA SER A 208 18.21 4.16 22.66
C SER A 208 17.83 2.84 23.34
N GLY A 209 17.41 1.81 22.59
CA GLY A 209 17.08 0.49 23.12
C GLY A 209 15.58 0.28 23.40
N GLY A 210 14.73 1.24 23.06
CA GLY A 210 13.27 1.10 23.14
C GLY A 210 12.68 0.23 22.03
N VAL A 211 11.48 -0.28 22.28
CA VAL A 211 10.64 -0.95 21.29
C VAL A 211 9.52 -0.01 20.87
N PHE A 212 9.18 -0.01 19.59
CA PHE A 212 7.97 0.62 19.10
C PHE A 212 7.00 -0.44 18.61
N ALA A 213 5.76 -0.40 19.08
CA ALA A 213 4.69 -1.27 18.65
C ALA A 213 3.53 -0.43 18.10
N MET A 214 3.02 -0.77 16.91
CA MET A 214 1.87 -0.09 16.29
C MET A 214 0.78 -1.11 15.97
N ALA A 215 -0.33 -1.04 16.71
CA ALA A 215 -1.49 -1.91 16.53
C ALA A 215 -2.46 -1.30 15.52
N ASN A 216 -2.89 -2.10 14.52
CA ASN A 216 -3.89 -1.73 13.54
C ASN A 216 -5.28 -2.03 14.10
N LEU A 217 -5.81 -1.10 14.90
CA LEU A 217 -7.12 -1.25 15.58
C LEU A 217 -8.25 -1.21 14.55
N ARG A 218 -9.36 -1.88 14.86
CA ARG A 218 -10.59 -1.83 14.05
C ARG A 218 -11.10 -0.40 13.88
N GLY A 219 -11.68 -0.12 12.70
CA GLY A 219 -12.12 1.22 12.28
C GLY A 219 -11.14 1.90 11.30
N GLY A 220 -9.97 1.31 11.06
CA GLY A 220 -9.11 1.64 9.91
C GLY A 220 -9.57 0.94 8.63
N GLY A 221 -9.04 1.38 7.48
CA GLY A 221 -9.42 0.88 6.15
C GLY A 221 -8.56 -0.29 5.65
N GLU A 222 -7.72 -0.89 6.50
CA GLU A 222 -6.73 -1.90 6.09
C GLU A 222 -7.35 -3.14 5.44
N TYR A 223 -8.60 -3.46 5.83
CA TYR A 223 -9.33 -4.64 5.37
C TYR A 223 -10.61 -4.29 4.59
N GLY A 224 -10.71 -3.06 4.07
CA GLY A 224 -11.87 -2.56 3.35
C GLY A 224 -12.96 -2.00 4.27
N LYS A 225 -14.06 -1.59 3.64
CA LYS A 225 -15.28 -1.17 4.36
C LYS A 225 -16.22 -2.37 4.50
N PRO A 226 -16.83 -2.57 5.69
CA PRO A 226 -17.88 -3.58 5.85
C PRO A 226 -19.13 -3.24 5.04
#